data_b47926a8ab45b0187e0d67a9d37c176b
#
_entry.id   b47926a8ab45b0187e0d67a9d37c176b
#
_cell.length_a   1.000
_cell.length_b   1.000
_cell.length_c   1.000
_cell.angle_alpha   90.00
_cell.angle_beta   90.00
_cell.angle_gamma   90.00
#
_symmetry.space_group_name_H-M   'P 1'
#
loop_
_entity.id
_entity.type
_entity.pdbx_description
1 polymer ?
#
loop_
_entity_poly.entity_id
_entity_poly.type
_entity_poly.pdbx_seq_one_letter_code
_entity_poly.pdbx_strand_id
1 'polypeptide(L)'
;MWLEANSFQIDTNDVLEVNIKIGEKLQGSNLPYIPKSIEEFYWSQNGVKNNVKSRLGDIPAFSKTFSENGLTSIVYISKPSIITDETFQKFEKFATHKDLGPVKKLHLNYGFPEKYFKETYSRFAKVIVGIGSSSGKDSNFGLLTEFILLNNPYTDKSQNFVKLKLNYQGNPRSNAQVEVFERSLDNTVSIFTTKTSKDGIVKIPVKKGYDYLFDAVKLRKANPSSKQKAVWETLWAALMISIPLE
;
A
#
# COMPACT_ATOMS: atom_id res chain seq x y z
N MET A 1 2.68 1.32 -7.23
CA MET A 1 2.48 -0.14 -7.18
C MET A 1 1.48 -0.45 -6.10
N TRP A 2 0.52 -1.35 -6.33
CA TRP A 2 -0.52 -1.77 -5.39
C TRP A 2 -0.92 -3.22 -5.63
N LEU A 3 -1.71 -3.79 -4.74
CA LEU A 3 -2.44 -5.03 -4.95
C LEU A 3 -3.88 -4.71 -5.37
N GLU A 4 -4.41 -5.43 -6.36
CA GLU A 4 -5.77 -5.25 -6.83
C GLU A 4 -6.46 -6.61 -6.98
N ALA A 5 -7.58 -6.78 -6.30
CA ALA A 5 -8.40 -7.97 -6.40
C ALA A 5 -9.33 -7.91 -7.65
N ASN A 6 -9.65 -9.07 -8.21
CA ASN A 6 -10.66 -9.18 -9.28
C ASN A 6 -12.07 -8.83 -8.78
N SER A 7 -12.33 -9.09 -7.50
CA SER A 7 -13.53 -8.67 -6.76
C SER A 7 -13.15 -8.41 -5.30
N PHE A 8 -13.74 -7.39 -4.68
CA PHE A 8 -13.48 -7.05 -3.28
C PHE A 8 -14.47 -7.68 -2.30
N GLN A 9 -15.53 -8.30 -2.83
CA GLN A 9 -16.42 -9.18 -2.08
C GLN A 9 -16.71 -10.39 -2.97
N ILE A 10 -16.55 -11.58 -2.43
CA ILE A 10 -16.83 -12.86 -3.08
C ILE A 10 -17.57 -13.79 -2.13
N ASP A 11 -18.29 -14.74 -2.67
CA ASP A 11 -18.88 -15.81 -1.87
C ASP A 11 -17.84 -16.85 -1.44
N THR A 12 -18.15 -17.62 -0.40
CA THR A 12 -17.35 -18.79 -0.04
C THR A 12 -17.32 -19.77 -1.22
N ASN A 13 -16.16 -20.37 -1.45
CA ASN A 13 -15.83 -21.29 -2.54
C ASN A 13 -15.68 -20.62 -3.91
N ASP A 14 -15.84 -19.32 -4.02
CA ASP A 14 -15.40 -18.58 -5.22
C ASP A 14 -13.88 -18.38 -5.22
N VAL A 15 -13.34 -18.14 -6.41
CA VAL A 15 -11.90 -17.90 -6.58
C VAL A 15 -11.60 -16.42 -6.41
N LEU A 16 -10.82 -16.09 -5.39
CA LEU A 16 -10.20 -14.78 -5.26
C LEU A 16 -8.89 -14.74 -6.03
N GLU A 17 -8.80 -13.78 -6.95
CA GLU A 17 -7.57 -13.48 -7.67
C GLU A 17 -7.06 -12.10 -7.30
N VAL A 18 -5.74 -11.96 -7.09
CA VAL A 18 -5.11 -10.67 -6.79
C VAL A 18 -3.90 -10.47 -7.68
N ASN A 19 -3.87 -9.31 -8.33
CA ASN A 19 -2.77 -8.86 -9.17
C ASN A 19 -1.84 -7.92 -8.39
N ILE A 20 -0.54 -8.05 -8.61
CA ILE A 20 0.44 -7.03 -8.28
C ILE A 20 0.45 -6.05 -9.45
N LYS A 21 0.09 -4.78 -9.21
CA LYS A 21 -0.01 -3.77 -10.27
C LYS A 21 1.05 -2.69 -10.13
N ILE A 22 1.56 -2.24 -11.26
CA ILE A 22 2.45 -1.08 -11.37
C ILE A 22 1.90 -0.09 -12.38
N GLY A 23 1.89 1.17 -12.04
CA GLY A 23 1.37 2.23 -12.89
C GLY A 23 1.14 3.52 -12.12
N GLU A 24 0.34 4.40 -12.70
CA GLU A 24 -0.04 5.69 -12.15
C GLU A 24 -1.57 5.84 -12.18
N LYS A 25 -2.12 6.62 -11.24
CA LYS A 25 -3.55 6.97 -11.19
C LYS A 25 -4.49 5.75 -11.29
N LEU A 26 -4.17 4.67 -10.59
CA LEU A 26 -4.89 3.39 -10.63
C LEU A 26 -4.98 2.75 -12.03
N GLN A 27 -4.19 3.22 -12.98
CA GLN A 27 -4.03 2.61 -14.30
C GLN A 27 -2.63 1.99 -14.38
N GLY A 28 -2.56 0.73 -14.81
CA GLY A 28 -1.26 0.06 -14.85
C GLY A 28 -1.34 -1.38 -15.33
N SER A 29 -0.16 -1.99 -15.45
CA SER A 29 0.02 -3.37 -15.89
C SER A 29 0.13 -4.32 -14.70
N ASN A 30 -0.31 -5.55 -14.91
CA ASN A 30 -0.11 -6.63 -13.95
C ASN A 30 1.35 -7.10 -14.01
N LEU A 31 1.98 -7.24 -12.85
CA LEU A 31 3.29 -7.85 -12.72
C LEU A 31 3.14 -9.34 -12.43
N PRO A 32 4.01 -10.18 -13.01
CA PRO A 32 4.03 -11.60 -12.69
C PRO A 32 4.57 -11.84 -11.28
N TYR A 33 4.24 -13.00 -10.70
CA TYR A 33 4.86 -13.46 -9.48
C TYR A 33 6.34 -13.75 -9.69
N ILE A 34 7.23 -12.99 -9.04
CA ILE A 34 8.69 -13.12 -9.16
C ILE A 34 9.30 -13.31 -7.76
N PRO A 35 9.55 -14.53 -7.31
CA PRO A 35 10.02 -14.80 -5.93
C PRO A 35 11.25 -14.00 -5.51
N LYS A 36 12.19 -13.78 -6.43
CA LYS A 36 13.43 -13.05 -6.13
C LYS A 36 13.22 -11.56 -5.76
N SER A 37 12.09 -10.96 -6.15
CA SER A 37 11.75 -9.56 -5.84
C SER A 37 10.82 -9.42 -4.63
N ILE A 38 10.35 -10.53 -4.08
CA ILE A 38 9.42 -10.60 -2.96
C ILE A 38 10.19 -10.87 -1.67
N GLU A 39 9.96 -10.06 -0.65
CA GLU A 39 10.41 -10.34 0.73
C GLU A 39 9.39 -11.22 1.43
N GLU A 40 8.11 -10.78 1.44
CA GLU A 40 6.99 -11.55 1.94
C GLU A 40 5.78 -11.39 1.02
N PHE A 41 5.03 -12.46 0.82
CA PHE A 41 3.72 -12.42 0.18
C PHE A 41 2.83 -13.45 0.86
N TYR A 42 1.79 -12.98 1.54
CA TYR A 42 0.91 -13.84 2.32
C TYR A 42 -0.52 -13.29 2.36
N TRP A 43 -1.43 -14.13 2.78
CA TRP A 43 -2.79 -13.76 3.12
C TRP A 43 -3.06 -14.06 4.59
N SER A 44 -4.01 -13.33 5.18
CA SER A 44 -4.48 -13.55 6.55
C SER A 44 -5.98 -13.43 6.62
N GLN A 45 -6.61 -14.42 7.25
CA GLN A 45 -8.02 -14.44 7.57
C GLN A 45 -8.18 -14.99 8.99
N ASN A 46 -9.07 -14.41 9.78
CA ASN A 46 -9.32 -14.82 11.17
C ASN A 46 -8.04 -14.91 12.04
N GLY A 47 -7.06 -14.05 11.79
CA GLY A 47 -5.78 -14.01 12.52
C GLY A 47 -4.75 -15.06 12.10
N VAL A 48 -5.06 -15.94 11.14
CA VAL A 48 -4.17 -16.96 10.63
C VAL A 48 -3.42 -16.44 9.40
N LYS A 49 -2.09 -16.38 9.49
CA LYS A 49 -1.20 -15.97 8.38
C LYS A 49 -0.76 -17.19 7.57
N ASN A 50 -0.88 -17.12 6.25
CA ASN A 50 -0.49 -18.16 5.31
C ASN A 50 0.31 -17.58 4.15
N ASN A 51 1.45 -18.16 3.84
CA ASN A 51 2.26 -17.73 2.71
C ASN A 51 1.56 -18.03 1.37
N VAL A 52 1.69 -17.10 0.43
CA VAL A 52 1.23 -17.32 -0.95
C VAL A 52 2.14 -18.35 -1.62
N LYS A 53 1.51 -19.33 -2.28
CA LYS A 53 2.17 -20.37 -3.06
C LYS A 53 1.78 -20.16 -4.52
N SER A 54 2.61 -19.46 -5.27
CA SER A 54 2.45 -19.21 -6.71
C SER A 54 3.73 -19.61 -7.45
N ARG A 55 3.64 -19.84 -8.75
CA ARG A 55 4.77 -20.21 -9.60
C ARG A 55 5.38 -18.96 -10.22
N LEU A 56 6.68 -19.01 -10.49
CA LEU A 56 7.35 -17.95 -11.24
C LEU A 56 6.60 -17.66 -12.56
N GLY A 57 6.21 -16.42 -12.75
CA GLY A 57 5.50 -15.96 -13.94
C GLY A 57 3.98 -15.92 -13.82
N ASP A 58 3.38 -16.45 -12.76
CA ASP A 58 1.92 -16.46 -12.59
C ASP A 58 1.34 -15.02 -12.61
N ILE A 59 0.30 -14.84 -13.41
CA ILE A 59 -0.60 -13.68 -13.48
C ILE A 59 -2.03 -14.24 -13.53
N PRO A 60 -2.88 -14.01 -12.50
CA PRO A 60 -2.64 -13.21 -11.30
C PRO A 60 -1.57 -13.81 -10.39
N ALA A 61 -0.92 -12.95 -9.60
CA ALA A 61 0.14 -13.36 -8.68
C ALA A 61 -0.38 -14.14 -7.45
N PHE A 62 -1.67 -14.05 -7.18
CA PHE A 62 -2.38 -14.79 -6.14
C PHE A 62 -3.71 -15.29 -6.68
N SER A 63 -4.02 -16.57 -6.43
CA SER A 63 -5.31 -17.18 -6.73
C SER A 63 -5.63 -18.22 -5.65
N LYS A 64 -6.80 -18.12 -5.02
CA LYS A 64 -7.22 -19.02 -3.95
C LYS A 64 -8.73 -19.02 -3.75
N THR A 65 -9.25 -20.20 -3.43
CA THR A 65 -10.62 -20.40 -2.95
C THR A 65 -10.66 -20.42 -1.42
N PHE A 66 -11.65 -19.76 -0.84
CA PHE A 66 -11.87 -19.70 0.61
C PHE A 66 -13.18 -20.38 0.99
N SER A 67 -13.12 -21.31 1.92
CA SER A 67 -14.31 -22.02 2.43
C SER A 67 -14.94 -21.33 3.65
N GLU A 68 -14.20 -20.44 4.31
CA GLU A 68 -14.67 -19.76 5.53
C GLU A 68 -15.02 -18.30 5.24
N ASN A 69 -16.06 -17.83 5.94
CA ASN A 69 -16.44 -16.42 5.95
C ASN A 69 -15.37 -15.57 6.66
N GLY A 70 -15.19 -14.35 6.22
CA GLY A 70 -14.38 -13.40 6.97
C GLY A 70 -13.76 -12.29 6.16
N LEU A 71 -13.18 -11.33 6.86
CA LEU A 71 -12.34 -10.31 6.25
C LEU A 71 -10.95 -10.88 5.99
N THR A 72 -10.49 -10.79 4.75
CA THR A 72 -9.22 -11.34 4.31
C THR A 72 -8.30 -10.22 3.85
N SER A 73 -7.10 -10.17 4.42
CA SER A 73 -6.04 -9.26 4.01
C SER A 73 -4.99 -10.02 3.21
N ILE A 74 -4.66 -9.54 2.02
CA ILE A 74 -3.53 -10.04 1.22
C ILE A 74 -2.42 -8.99 1.30
N VAL A 75 -1.21 -9.41 1.69
CA VAL A 75 -0.09 -8.52 2.03
C VAL A 75 1.12 -8.90 1.19
N TYR A 76 1.71 -7.90 0.55
CA TYR A 76 2.91 -8.00 -0.25
C TYR A 76 3.98 -7.04 0.26
N ILE A 77 5.19 -7.55 0.47
CA ILE A 77 6.37 -6.78 0.81
C ILE A 77 7.42 -7.02 -0.26
N SER A 78 7.89 -5.97 -0.91
CA SER A 78 8.98 -6.10 -1.88
C SER A 78 10.33 -6.15 -1.18
N LYS A 79 11.30 -6.84 -1.78
CA LYS A 79 12.69 -6.57 -1.48
C LYS A 79 13.05 -5.13 -1.87
N PRO A 80 14.05 -4.53 -1.22
CA PRO A 80 14.54 -3.21 -1.62
C PRO A 80 15.02 -3.20 -3.07
N SER A 81 14.53 -2.23 -3.82
CA SER A 81 14.99 -1.92 -5.18
C SER A 81 15.77 -0.60 -5.18
N ILE A 82 16.54 -0.36 -6.23
CA ILE A 82 17.40 0.83 -6.36
C ILE A 82 16.95 1.65 -7.55
N ILE A 83 16.93 2.96 -7.35
CA ILE A 83 16.85 3.95 -8.41
C ILE A 83 18.05 4.90 -8.33
N THR A 84 18.52 5.40 -9.46
CA THR A 84 19.52 6.46 -9.51
C THR A 84 18.85 7.75 -9.92
N ASP A 85 18.90 8.73 -9.05
CA ASP A 85 18.41 10.08 -9.31
C ASP A 85 19.47 10.85 -10.08
N GLU A 86 19.16 11.26 -11.30
CA GLU A 86 20.07 12.01 -12.15
C GLU A 86 20.39 13.39 -11.58
N THR A 87 19.39 14.02 -10.95
CA THR A 87 19.53 15.34 -10.33
C THR A 87 18.73 15.44 -9.06
N PHE A 88 19.23 16.19 -8.08
CA PHE A 88 18.49 16.49 -6.85
C PHE A 88 17.16 17.21 -7.13
N GLN A 89 17.11 18.07 -8.13
CA GLN A 89 15.88 18.79 -8.48
C GLN A 89 14.72 17.85 -8.82
N LYS A 90 14.99 16.74 -9.51
CA LYS A 90 13.98 15.72 -9.85
C LYS A 90 13.47 15.03 -8.59
N PHE A 91 14.39 14.65 -7.71
CA PHE A 91 14.07 14.07 -6.41
C PHE A 91 13.33 15.05 -5.49
N GLU A 92 13.73 16.34 -5.46
CA GLU A 92 13.06 17.38 -4.66
C GLU A 92 11.58 17.58 -5.08
N LYS A 93 11.29 17.54 -6.39
CA LYS A 93 9.89 17.59 -6.88
C LYS A 93 9.06 16.43 -6.36
N PHE A 94 9.61 15.22 -6.41
CA PHE A 94 8.97 14.04 -5.83
C PHE A 94 8.77 14.19 -4.31
N ALA A 95 9.82 14.58 -3.60
CA ALA A 95 9.77 14.75 -2.15
C ALA A 95 8.76 15.81 -1.71
N THR A 96 8.64 16.92 -2.47
CA THR A 96 7.66 17.97 -2.25
C THR A 96 6.24 17.46 -2.49
N HIS A 97 6.02 16.75 -3.61
CA HIS A 97 4.71 16.15 -3.93
C HIS A 97 4.23 15.19 -2.83
N LYS A 98 5.11 14.40 -2.28
CA LYS A 98 4.80 13.43 -1.21
C LYS A 98 4.90 14.00 0.21
N ASP A 99 5.14 15.30 0.36
CA ASP A 99 5.26 16.00 1.66
C ASP A 99 6.28 15.32 2.60
N LEU A 100 7.48 15.03 2.08
CA LEU A 100 8.51 14.31 2.81
C LEU A 100 9.37 15.19 3.74
N GLY A 101 8.95 16.45 3.96
CA GLY A 101 9.61 17.40 4.84
C GLY A 101 10.74 18.20 4.16
N PRO A 102 11.67 18.80 4.92
CA PRO A 102 12.67 19.73 4.41
C PRO A 102 13.85 18.98 3.76
N VAL A 103 13.57 18.19 2.72
CA VAL A 103 14.53 17.24 2.13
C VAL A 103 15.74 17.95 1.56
N LYS A 104 15.59 19.14 0.95
CA LYS A 104 16.71 19.94 0.46
C LYS A 104 17.71 20.29 1.56
N LYS A 105 17.20 20.81 2.67
CA LYS A 105 18.03 21.15 3.82
C LYS A 105 18.78 19.93 4.37
N LEU A 106 18.08 18.80 4.49
CA LEU A 106 18.66 17.55 4.98
C LEU A 106 19.72 17.00 4.02
N HIS A 107 19.45 17.03 2.70
CA HIS A 107 20.38 16.55 1.67
C HIS A 107 21.70 17.30 1.71
N LEU A 108 21.63 18.62 1.75
CA LEU A 108 22.81 19.50 1.86
C LEU A 108 23.56 19.29 3.19
N ASN A 109 22.83 19.24 4.30
CA ASN A 109 23.44 19.04 5.62
C ASN A 109 24.17 17.68 5.76
N TYR A 110 23.72 16.66 5.03
CA TYR A 110 24.40 15.36 5.00
C TYR A 110 25.57 15.29 4.01
N GLY A 111 25.79 16.34 3.22
CA GLY A 111 26.82 16.37 2.18
C GLY A 111 26.57 15.35 1.06
N PHE A 112 25.31 15.06 0.74
CA PHE A 112 24.97 14.12 -0.31
C PHE A 112 25.20 14.73 -1.69
N PRO A 113 25.56 13.91 -2.71
CA PRO A 113 25.80 14.40 -4.05
C PRO A 113 24.49 14.88 -4.71
N GLU A 114 24.54 16.01 -5.42
CA GLU A 114 23.38 16.57 -6.11
C GLU A 114 23.03 15.86 -7.42
N LYS A 115 23.91 15.00 -7.92
CA LYS A 115 23.72 14.25 -9.17
C LYS A 115 24.09 12.78 -9.00
N TYR A 116 23.36 11.92 -9.71
CA TYR A 116 23.61 10.48 -9.80
C TYR A 116 23.72 9.78 -8.44
N PHE A 117 22.95 10.25 -7.46
CA PHE A 117 22.84 9.57 -6.18
C PHE A 117 21.80 8.45 -6.22
N LYS A 118 21.95 7.49 -5.33
CA LYS A 118 21.05 6.34 -5.27
C LYS A 118 20.03 6.48 -4.14
N GLU A 119 18.82 6.09 -4.46
CA GLU A 119 17.73 5.85 -3.52
C GLU A 119 17.38 4.37 -3.53
N THR A 120 17.16 3.78 -2.36
CA THR A 120 16.48 2.50 -2.25
C THR A 120 15.00 2.73 -1.94
N TYR A 121 14.16 1.83 -2.45
CA TYR A 121 12.74 1.86 -2.12
C TYR A 121 12.20 0.46 -1.85
N SER A 122 11.23 0.39 -0.91
CA SER A 122 10.48 -0.83 -0.60
C SER A 122 8.99 -0.55 -0.59
N ARG A 123 8.20 -1.54 -1.00
CA ARG A 123 6.75 -1.48 -1.10
C ARG A 123 6.11 -2.39 -0.06
N PHE A 124 5.12 -1.87 0.64
CA PHE A 124 4.29 -2.55 1.64
C PHE A 124 2.84 -2.39 1.19
N ALA A 125 2.38 -3.30 0.34
CA ALA A 125 1.05 -3.22 -0.27
C ALA A 125 0.10 -4.22 0.39
N LYS A 126 -1.13 -3.77 0.64
CA LYS A 126 -2.20 -4.56 1.19
C LYS A 126 -3.48 -4.36 0.38
N VAL A 127 -4.24 -5.42 0.17
CA VAL A 127 -5.63 -5.37 -0.30
C VAL A 127 -6.50 -6.13 0.69
N ILE A 128 -7.69 -5.60 0.97
CA ILE A 128 -8.66 -6.22 1.88
C ILE A 128 -9.89 -6.61 1.09
N VAL A 129 -10.32 -7.85 1.27
CA VAL A 129 -11.44 -8.48 0.58
C VAL A 129 -12.38 -9.13 1.60
N GLY A 130 -13.66 -8.99 1.39
CA GLY A 130 -14.70 -9.69 2.16
C GLY A 130 -15.02 -11.05 1.53
N ILE A 131 -15.02 -12.11 2.33
CA ILE A 131 -15.44 -13.45 1.91
C ILE A 131 -16.77 -13.79 2.59
N GLY A 132 -17.78 -14.17 1.81
CA GLY A 132 -19.12 -14.49 2.30
C GLY A 132 -19.70 -13.37 3.16
N SER A 133 -19.91 -13.60 4.47
CA SER A 133 -20.41 -12.55 5.39
C SER A 133 -19.49 -11.35 5.53
N SER A 134 -18.26 -11.41 5.05
CA SER A 134 -17.24 -10.35 5.12
C SER A 134 -16.96 -9.85 6.55
N SER A 135 -17.35 -10.61 7.57
CA SER A 135 -17.22 -10.23 8.98
C SER A 135 -15.77 -10.22 9.43
N GLY A 136 -15.46 -9.40 10.44
CA GLY A 136 -14.12 -9.34 11.02
C GLY A 136 -13.49 -7.95 10.95
N LYS A 137 -12.22 -7.90 11.31
CA LYS A 137 -11.41 -6.67 11.38
C LYS A 137 -10.06 -6.90 10.70
N ASP A 138 -9.52 -5.85 10.12
CA ASP A 138 -8.13 -5.84 9.67
C ASP A 138 -7.18 -5.92 10.86
N SER A 139 -5.99 -6.43 10.62
CA SER A 139 -4.97 -6.64 11.64
C SER A 139 -3.76 -5.73 11.43
N ASN A 140 -3.08 -5.42 12.52
CA ASN A 140 -1.73 -4.87 12.47
C ASN A 140 -0.74 -6.03 12.24
N PHE A 141 -0.15 -6.09 11.06
CA PHE A 141 0.82 -7.14 10.71
C PHE A 141 2.26 -6.80 11.10
N GLY A 142 2.49 -5.60 11.65
CA GLY A 142 3.81 -5.15 12.07
C GLY A 142 4.74 -4.81 10.91
N LEU A 143 4.21 -4.42 9.76
CA LEU A 143 5.02 -3.99 8.62
C LEU A 143 5.81 -2.74 8.98
N LEU A 144 6.96 -2.55 8.34
CA LEU A 144 7.82 -1.39 8.59
C LEU A 144 7.08 -0.06 8.40
N THR A 145 6.18 0.01 7.41
CA THR A 145 5.14 1.05 7.30
C THR A 145 3.84 0.39 6.85
N GLU A 146 2.70 0.75 7.47
CA GLU A 146 1.46 0.00 7.30
C GLU A 146 0.22 0.88 7.48
N PHE A 147 -0.74 0.72 6.56
CA PHE A 147 -2.11 1.11 6.80
C PHE A 147 -2.89 0.00 7.49
N ILE A 148 -3.67 0.33 8.51
CA ILE A 148 -4.61 -0.56 9.19
C ILE A 148 -6.00 0.01 9.01
N LEU A 149 -6.93 -0.79 8.48
CA LEU A 149 -8.34 -0.44 8.34
C LEU A 149 -9.05 -0.62 9.69
N LEU A 150 -9.56 0.47 10.27
CA LEU A 150 -10.14 0.47 11.62
C LEU A 150 -11.64 0.18 11.65
N ASN A 151 -12.34 0.33 10.53
CA ASN A 151 -13.75 -0.05 10.36
C ASN A 151 -13.93 -0.90 9.11
N ASN A 152 -14.89 -1.79 9.11
CA ASN A 152 -15.11 -2.72 8.00
C ASN A 152 -16.20 -2.19 7.07
N PRO A 153 -15.88 -1.69 5.87
CA PRO A 153 -16.86 -1.12 4.96
C PRO A 153 -17.79 -2.17 4.32
N TYR A 154 -17.43 -3.45 4.40
CA TYR A 154 -18.22 -4.54 3.81
C TYR A 154 -19.38 -4.96 4.71
N THR A 155 -19.32 -4.69 6.01
CA THR A 155 -20.38 -5.03 6.98
C THR A 155 -21.11 -3.82 7.53
N ASP A 156 -20.46 -2.66 7.61
CA ASP A 156 -21.07 -1.42 8.09
C ASP A 156 -21.44 -0.50 6.92
N LYS A 157 -22.53 -0.84 6.25
CA LYS A 157 -23.04 -0.14 5.05
C LYS A 157 -23.64 1.25 5.36
N SER A 158 -23.83 1.59 6.63
CA SER A 158 -24.34 2.89 7.06
C SER A 158 -23.27 3.98 7.04
N GLN A 159 -21.99 3.60 7.06
CA GLN A 159 -20.89 4.55 7.12
C GLN A 159 -20.49 5.06 5.73
N ASN A 160 -20.39 6.37 5.63
CA ASN A 160 -19.89 7.07 4.43
C ASN A 160 -18.42 7.49 4.58
N PHE A 161 -17.66 6.78 5.40
CA PHE A 161 -16.23 7.02 5.61
C PHE A 161 -15.49 5.72 5.91
N VAL A 162 -14.22 5.71 5.61
CA VAL A 162 -13.25 4.76 6.15
C VAL A 162 -12.31 5.44 7.13
N LYS A 163 -11.93 4.71 8.16
CA LYS A 163 -10.99 5.15 9.18
C LYS A 163 -9.75 4.27 9.11
N LEU A 164 -8.61 4.90 8.86
CA LEU A 164 -7.33 4.22 8.72
C LEU A 164 -6.38 4.68 9.80
N LYS A 165 -5.50 3.78 10.24
CA LYS A 165 -4.31 4.12 11.01
C LYS A 165 -3.08 3.85 10.16
N LEU A 166 -2.18 4.80 10.10
CA LEU A 166 -0.89 4.66 9.44
C LEU A 166 0.21 4.56 10.49
N ASN A 167 0.99 3.48 10.44
CA ASN A 167 2.10 3.21 11.32
C ASN A 167 3.46 3.25 10.58
N TYR A 168 4.52 3.50 11.33
CA TYR A 168 5.91 3.29 10.95
C TYR A 168 6.69 2.74 12.14
N GLN A 169 7.37 1.60 11.97
CA GLN A 169 8.07 0.89 13.05
C GLN A 169 7.18 0.65 14.27
N GLY A 170 5.93 0.23 14.04
CA GLY A 170 4.94 0.00 15.10
C GLY A 170 4.32 1.26 15.72
N ASN A 171 4.86 2.46 15.46
CA ASN A 171 4.38 3.71 16.02
C ASN A 171 3.46 4.47 15.05
N PRO A 172 2.49 5.26 15.56
CA PRO A 172 1.65 6.11 14.73
C PRO A 172 2.48 7.13 13.93
N ARG A 173 2.17 7.29 12.64
CA ARG A 173 2.73 8.37 11.82
C ARG A 173 1.85 9.61 11.92
N SER A 174 2.27 10.54 12.76
CA SER A 174 1.60 11.83 12.94
C SER A 174 1.85 12.76 11.76
N ASN A 175 0.81 13.52 11.36
CA ASN A 175 0.86 14.55 10.32
C ASN A 175 1.46 14.05 8.99
N ALA A 176 1.29 12.77 8.69
CA ALA A 176 1.75 12.18 7.44
C ALA A 176 0.73 12.39 6.33
N GLN A 177 1.19 12.80 5.15
CA GLN A 177 0.35 12.88 3.98
C GLN A 177 -0.12 11.48 3.58
N VAL A 178 -1.41 11.37 3.29
CA VAL A 178 -2.07 10.23 2.66
C VAL A 178 -2.62 10.72 1.33
N GLU A 179 -2.14 10.15 0.24
CA GLU A 179 -2.70 10.36 -1.09
C GLU A 179 -3.81 9.34 -1.31
N VAL A 180 -4.98 9.81 -1.70
CA VAL A 180 -6.18 9.00 -1.89
C VAL A 180 -6.53 9.01 -3.37
N PHE A 181 -6.55 7.83 -3.95
CA PHE A 181 -7.04 7.60 -5.31
C PHE A 181 -8.44 7.01 -5.21
N GLU A 182 -9.40 7.68 -5.78
CA GLU A 182 -10.80 7.32 -5.81
C GLU A 182 -11.19 6.96 -7.25
N ARG A 183 -11.57 5.70 -7.50
CA ARG A 183 -12.00 5.22 -8.81
C ARG A 183 -13.49 4.93 -8.80
N SER A 184 -14.25 5.60 -9.66
CA SER A 184 -15.69 5.39 -9.85
C SER A 184 -15.99 4.17 -10.74
N LEU A 185 -17.27 3.81 -10.84
CA LEU A 185 -17.75 2.69 -11.65
C LEU A 185 -17.43 2.84 -13.14
N ASP A 186 -17.32 4.06 -13.65
CA ASP A 186 -16.94 4.37 -15.03
C ASP A 186 -15.41 4.43 -15.22
N ASN A 187 -14.63 4.01 -14.22
CA ASN A 187 -13.17 4.05 -14.17
C ASN A 187 -12.55 5.46 -14.16
N THR A 188 -13.35 6.51 -13.95
CA THR A 188 -12.79 7.83 -13.72
C THR A 188 -12.06 7.86 -12.37
N VAL A 189 -10.83 8.39 -12.36
CA VAL A 189 -9.99 8.45 -11.17
C VAL A 189 -9.83 9.90 -10.73
N SER A 190 -10.21 10.20 -9.49
CA SER A 190 -9.88 11.45 -8.81
C SER A 190 -8.83 11.20 -7.73
N ILE A 191 -8.00 12.22 -7.47
CA ILE A 191 -6.89 12.13 -6.52
C ILE A 191 -6.93 13.34 -5.60
N PHE A 192 -6.87 13.10 -4.30
CA PHE A 192 -6.73 14.15 -3.31
C PHE A 192 -5.79 13.72 -2.18
N THR A 193 -5.37 14.66 -1.38
CA THR A 193 -4.49 14.39 -0.23
C THR A 193 -5.17 14.80 1.06
N THR A 194 -4.83 14.10 2.12
CA THR A 194 -5.21 14.41 3.50
C THR A 194 -4.03 14.11 4.42
N LYS A 195 -4.16 14.39 5.71
CA LYS A 195 -3.11 14.12 6.70
C LYS A 195 -3.64 13.33 7.88
N THR A 196 -2.78 12.49 8.43
CA THR A 196 -3.06 11.78 9.66
C THR A 196 -3.06 12.72 10.87
N SER A 197 -3.86 12.39 11.88
CA SER A 197 -3.85 13.02 13.20
C SER A 197 -2.55 12.75 13.97
N LYS A 198 -2.44 13.27 15.19
CA LYS A 198 -1.34 12.95 16.11
C LYS A 198 -1.21 11.45 16.41
N ASP A 199 -2.33 10.73 16.38
CA ASP A 199 -2.39 9.28 16.65
C ASP A 199 -2.22 8.44 15.37
N GLY A 200 -1.80 9.06 14.25
CA GLY A 200 -1.64 8.40 12.97
C GLY A 200 -2.96 8.01 12.30
N ILE A 201 -4.09 8.57 12.73
CA ILE A 201 -5.43 8.22 12.25
C ILE A 201 -5.88 9.24 11.19
N VAL A 202 -6.52 8.74 10.15
CA VAL A 202 -7.23 9.55 9.15
C VAL A 202 -8.63 9.00 8.94
N LYS A 203 -9.60 9.90 8.80
CA LYS A 203 -10.98 9.61 8.43
C LYS A 203 -11.22 10.17 7.03
N ILE A 204 -11.56 9.30 6.09
CA ILE A 204 -11.69 9.63 4.67
C ILE A 204 -13.14 9.38 4.25
N PRO A 205 -13.86 10.42 3.76
CA PRO A 205 -15.18 10.22 3.16
C PRO A 205 -15.09 9.26 1.97
N VAL A 206 -16.08 8.39 1.83
CA VAL A 206 -16.12 7.42 0.74
C VAL A 206 -17.50 7.39 0.10
N LYS A 207 -17.56 6.94 -1.15
CA LYS A 207 -18.76 6.79 -1.96
C LYS A 207 -19.02 5.31 -2.23
N LYS A 208 -20.26 4.90 -2.21
CA LYS A 208 -20.68 3.53 -2.55
C LYS A 208 -20.33 3.20 -4.00
N GLY A 209 -19.88 1.98 -4.24
CA GLY A 209 -19.48 1.47 -5.55
C GLY A 209 -18.10 1.96 -6.04
N TYR A 210 -17.35 2.67 -5.20
CA TYR A 210 -16.02 3.19 -5.56
C TYR A 210 -14.90 2.34 -4.98
N ASP A 211 -13.81 2.25 -5.73
CA ASP A 211 -12.55 1.67 -5.25
C ASP A 211 -11.63 2.76 -4.73
N TYR A 212 -10.89 2.44 -3.68
CA TYR A 212 -9.97 3.37 -3.02
C TYR A 212 -8.59 2.75 -2.87
N LEU A 213 -7.57 3.49 -3.34
CA LEU A 213 -6.18 3.22 -3.01
C LEU A 213 -5.67 4.35 -2.12
N PHE A 214 -5.14 3.99 -0.96
CA PHE A 214 -4.45 4.89 -0.03
C PHE A 214 -2.96 4.65 -0.16
N ASP A 215 -2.19 5.72 -0.37
CA ASP A 215 -0.74 5.68 -0.52
C ASP A 215 -0.08 6.66 0.44
N ALA A 216 1.00 6.25 1.08
CA ALA A 216 1.79 7.10 1.94
C ALA A 216 3.28 6.73 1.86
N VAL A 217 4.12 7.72 1.65
CA VAL A 217 5.58 7.53 1.55
C VAL A 217 6.26 8.00 2.81
N LYS A 218 7.26 7.26 3.27
CA LYS A 218 8.18 7.67 4.34
C LYS A 218 9.58 7.73 3.77
N LEU A 219 10.22 8.89 3.86
CA LEU A 219 11.63 9.07 3.56
C LEU A 219 12.47 8.92 4.82
N ARG A 220 13.62 8.26 4.70
CA ARG A 220 14.66 8.24 5.72
C ARG A 220 16.05 8.20 5.07
N LYS A 221 17.07 8.55 5.85
CA LYS A 221 18.46 8.33 5.46
C LYS A 221 18.70 6.83 5.28
N ALA A 222 19.31 6.44 4.18
CA ALA A 222 19.65 5.05 3.95
C ALA A 222 20.74 4.58 4.92
N ASN A 223 20.76 3.28 5.19
CA ASN A 223 21.82 2.70 6.03
C ASN A 223 23.18 2.80 5.28
N PRO A 224 24.19 3.51 5.85
CA PRO A 224 25.50 3.68 5.20
C PRO A 224 26.21 2.34 4.91
N SER A 225 25.95 1.32 5.71
CA SER A 225 26.52 -0.02 5.59
C SER A 225 25.84 -0.86 4.49
N SER A 226 24.83 -0.33 3.80
CA SER A 226 24.15 -1.07 2.75
C SER A 226 25.09 -1.23 1.55
N LYS A 227 25.16 -2.46 1.00
CA LYS A 227 25.94 -2.76 -0.23
C LYS A 227 25.53 -1.89 -1.41
N GLN A 228 24.38 -1.26 -1.36
CA GLN A 228 23.75 -0.49 -2.42
C GLN A 228 24.26 0.95 -2.51
N LYS A 229 24.96 1.45 -1.45
CA LYS A 229 25.48 2.83 -1.37
C LYS A 229 24.42 3.90 -1.68
N ALA A 230 23.17 3.66 -1.30
CA ALA A 230 22.10 4.63 -1.41
C ALA A 230 22.23 5.69 -0.30
N VAL A 231 21.83 6.91 -0.58
CA VAL A 231 21.82 8.02 0.41
C VAL A 231 20.44 8.18 1.05
N TRP A 232 19.39 7.87 0.28
CA TRP A 232 18.00 7.90 0.73
C TRP A 232 17.33 6.54 0.62
N GLU A 233 16.33 6.33 1.47
CA GLU A 233 15.45 5.20 1.40
C GLU A 233 13.98 5.66 1.53
N THR A 234 13.15 5.23 0.58
CA THR A 234 11.70 5.45 0.63
C THR A 234 10.96 4.16 0.91
N LEU A 235 9.99 4.27 1.82
CA LEU A 235 9.11 3.19 2.23
C LEU A 235 7.67 3.57 1.85
N TRP A 236 7.04 2.74 1.02
CA TRP A 236 5.73 3.02 0.43
C TRP A 236 4.69 2.10 1.05
N ALA A 237 3.76 2.65 1.82
CA ALA A 237 2.58 1.94 2.28
C ALA A 237 1.44 2.15 1.29
N ALA A 238 0.78 1.06 0.89
CA ALA A 238 -0.39 1.09 0.03
C ALA A 238 -1.48 0.18 0.61
N LEU A 239 -2.72 0.64 0.62
CA LEU A 239 -3.90 -0.16 0.98
C LEU A 239 -4.98 0.05 -0.06
N MET A 240 -5.53 -1.04 -0.61
CA MET A 240 -6.66 -0.99 -1.53
C MET A 240 -7.89 -1.69 -0.95
N ILE A 241 -9.04 -1.05 -1.12
CA ILE A 241 -10.37 -1.55 -0.75
C ILE A 241 -11.38 -1.11 -1.80
N SER A 242 -12.55 -1.73 -1.79
CA SER A 242 -13.73 -1.23 -2.48
C SER A 242 -14.85 -0.95 -1.48
N ILE A 243 -15.71 -0.01 -1.78
CA ILE A 243 -16.91 0.28 -0.99
C ILE A 243 -18.10 -0.37 -1.69
N PRO A 244 -18.84 -1.26 -1.02
CA PRO A 244 -20.01 -1.90 -1.63
C PRO A 244 -21.01 -0.90 -2.19
N LEU A 245 -21.70 -1.31 -3.24
CA LEU A 245 -22.77 -0.50 -3.84
C LEU A 245 -24.01 -0.48 -2.95
N GLU A 246 -24.31 -1.61 -2.28
CA GLU A 246 -25.47 -1.82 -1.40
C GLU A 246 -25.07 -2.10 0.03
#